data_45b0bae64b607f429ba3fd64af3b1318
#
_entry.id   45b0bae64b607f429ba3fd64af3b1318
#
_cell.length_a   1.000
_cell.length_b   1.000
_cell.length_c   1.000
_cell.angle_alpha   90.00
_cell.angle_beta   90.00
_cell.angle_gamma   90.00
#
_symmetry.space_group_name_H-M   'P 1'
#
loop_
_entity.id
_entity.type
_entity.pdbx_description
1 polymer ?
#
loop_
_entity_poly.entity_id
_entity_poly.type
_entity_poly.pdbx_seq_one_letter_code
_entity_poly.pdbx_strand_id
1 'polypeptide(L)'
;MFPPPFPFAGGLAAAARRGILIKGGIYLEEARKLKAIALDKTGTITEGKPRLIEWVAVDASISKDRVEQIAAVLAGHSDHPVSRAIASALKPNAGSVANFTALAGRGVQAELDGAVYVLGNHRLIEDRGQCSPELEATLKHHEEAGRTVTLLADSQNVIALFAVADTIKDSSREAITSLKALGITPVMLTGDNQATASSVANEAGID
;
A
#
# COMPACT_ATOMS: atom_id res chain seq x y z
N MET A 1 -43.81 -20.95 27.70
CA MET A 1 -42.50 -21.62 27.61
C MET A 1 -41.88 -21.20 26.31
N PHE A 2 -40.90 -20.29 26.34
CA PHE A 2 -40.19 -19.86 25.11
C PHE A 2 -39.20 -20.94 24.73
N PRO A 3 -39.13 -21.35 23.45
CA PRO A 3 -38.09 -22.27 23.03
C PRO A 3 -36.73 -21.60 23.21
N PRO A 4 -35.70 -22.33 23.66
CA PRO A 4 -34.40 -21.76 23.86
C PRO A 4 -33.77 -21.31 22.52
N PRO A 5 -32.98 -20.26 22.49
CA PRO A 5 -32.37 -19.72 21.28
C PRO A 5 -31.16 -20.59 20.81
N PHE A 6 -31.42 -21.89 20.60
CA PHE A 6 -30.37 -22.86 20.24
C PHE A 6 -29.64 -22.63 18.93
N PRO A 7 -30.24 -22.08 17.83
CA PRO A 7 -29.50 -21.92 16.58
C PRO A 7 -28.36 -20.89 16.68
N PHE A 8 -28.52 -19.85 17.51
CA PHE A 8 -27.48 -18.79 17.64
C PHE A 8 -26.31 -19.25 18.49
N ALA A 9 -26.52 -20.07 19.53
CA ALA A 9 -25.43 -20.56 20.39
C ALA A 9 -24.44 -21.41 19.58
N GLY A 10 -24.94 -22.27 18.68
CA GLY A 10 -24.08 -23.07 17.80
C GLY A 10 -23.26 -22.22 16.83
N GLY A 11 -23.88 -21.21 16.21
CA GLY A 11 -23.20 -20.29 15.31
C GLY A 11 -22.12 -19.44 16.00
N LEU A 12 -22.41 -18.89 17.16
CA LEU A 12 -21.48 -18.12 17.98
C LEU A 12 -20.30 -18.99 18.45
N ALA A 13 -20.57 -20.23 18.90
CA ALA A 13 -19.52 -21.17 19.31
C ALA A 13 -18.64 -21.57 18.12
N ALA A 14 -19.20 -21.79 16.94
CA ALA A 14 -18.44 -22.12 15.73
C ALA A 14 -17.55 -20.94 15.29
N ALA A 15 -18.05 -19.70 15.36
CA ALA A 15 -17.30 -18.49 15.10
C ALA A 15 -16.14 -18.34 16.11
N ALA A 16 -16.41 -18.48 17.41
CA ALA A 16 -15.41 -18.36 18.46
C ALA A 16 -14.27 -19.38 18.32
N ARG A 17 -14.58 -20.64 17.94
CA ARG A 17 -13.54 -21.65 17.65
C ARG A 17 -12.61 -21.30 16.51
N ARG A 18 -13.03 -20.39 15.61
CA ARG A 18 -12.23 -19.87 14.49
C ARG A 18 -11.61 -18.51 14.79
N GLY A 19 -11.62 -18.08 16.06
CA GLY A 19 -11.08 -16.78 16.48
C GLY A 19 -11.97 -15.57 16.13
N ILE A 20 -13.23 -15.79 15.70
CA ILE A 20 -14.18 -14.73 15.35
C ILE A 20 -15.10 -14.46 16.55
N LEU A 21 -14.96 -13.25 17.11
CA LEU A 21 -15.77 -12.83 18.24
C LEU A 21 -16.97 -12.01 17.75
N ILE A 22 -18.19 -12.56 17.95
CA ILE A 22 -19.45 -11.91 17.59
C ILE A 22 -20.16 -11.47 18.87
N LYS A 23 -20.50 -10.18 19.00
CA LYS A 23 -21.06 -9.57 20.22
C LYS A 23 -22.48 -10.04 20.58
N GLY A 24 -23.15 -10.80 19.72
CA GLY A 24 -24.51 -11.32 19.99
C GLY A 24 -25.14 -11.93 18.74
N GLY A 25 -26.16 -12.79 18.95
CA GLY A 25 -26.85 -13.50 17.88
C GLY A 25 -27.50 -12.60 16.84
N ILE A 26 -27.94 -11.41 17.24
CA ILE A 26 -28.54 -10.41 16.32
C ILE A 26 -27.59 -10.02 15.19
N TYR A 27 -26.28 -9.87 15.47
CA TYR A 27 -25.30 -9.53 14.45
C TYR A 27 -25.06 -10.68 13.46
N LEU A 28 -25.20 -11.92 13.93
CA LEU A 28 -25.12 -13.08 13.05
C LEU A 28 -26.33 -13.14 12.10
N GLU A 29 -27.50 -12.72 12.60
CA GLU A 29 -28.73 -12.66 11.80
C GLU A 29 -28.72 -11.52 10.81
N GLU A 30 -28.24 -10.35 11.19
CA GLU A 30 -28.06 -9.17 10.31
C GLU A 30 -27.04 -9.43 9.21
N ALA A 31 -25.99 -10.22 9.47
CA ALA A 31 -25.00 -10.59 8.47
C ALA A 31 -25.61 -11.26 7.23
N ARG A 32 -26.76 -11.95 7.39
CA ARG A 32 -27.52 -12.53 6.27
C ARG A 32 -28.09 -11.50 5.30
N LYS A 33 -28.24 -10.25 5.74
CA LYS A 33 -28.84 -9.15 4.96
C LYS A 33 -27.81 -8.33 4.20
N LEU A 34 -26.52 -8.65 4.35
CA LEU A 34 -25.46 -7.93 3.69
C LEU A 34 -25.62 -7.99 2.17
N LYS A 35 -25.52 -6.84 1.52
CA LYS A 35 -25.52 -6.68 0.07
C LYS A 35 -24.15 -6.32 -0.46
N ALA A 36 -23.35 -5.60 0.34
CA ALA A 36 -21.98 -5.23 0.01
C ALA A 36 -21.12 -5.26 1.26
N ILE A 37 -19.83 -5.44 1.06
CA ILE A 37 -18.81 -5.38 2.10
C ILE A 37 -17.65 -4.53 1.61
N ALA A 38 -17.26 -3.53 2.40
CA ALA A 38 -16.08 -2.72 2.15
C ALA A 38 -14.87 -3.35 2.84
N LEU A 39 -13.83 -3.63 2.09
CA LEU A 39 -12.60 -4.27 2.53
C LEU A 39 -11.44 -3.30 2.35
N ASP A 40 -10.66 -3.06 3.40
CA ASP A 40 -9.41 -2.33 3.28
C ASP A 40 -8.41 -3.13 2.43
N LYS A 41 -7.58 -2.44 1.66
CA LYS A 41 -6.56 -3.08 0.84
C LYS A 41 -5.43 -3.64 1.72
N THR A 42 -4.76 -2.77 2.46
CA THR A 42 -3.47 -3.07 3.09
C THR A 42 -3.61 -3.90 4.37
N GLY A 43 -3.04 -5.11 4.37
CA GLY A 43 -3.14 -6.04 5.51
C GLY A 43 -4.46 -6.80 5.60
N THR A 44 -5.50 -6.40 4.85
CA THR A 44 -6.78 -7.12 4.74
C THR A 44 -6.82 -7.96 3.46
N ILE A 45 -6.87 -7.35 2.30
CA ILE A 45 -6.81 -8.03 1.00
C ILE A 45 -5.37 -8.49 0.71
N THR A 46 -4.39 -7.65 1.01
CA THR A 46 -2.96 -7.93 0.86
C THR A 46 -2.32 -8.38 2.17
N GLU A 47 -1.09 -8.85 2.11
CA GLU A 47 -0.32 -9.29 3.28
C GLU A 47 0.02 -8.16 4.25
N GLY A 48 -0.03 -6.90 3.82
CA GLY A 48 0.43 -5.74 4.58
C GLY A 48 1.95 -5.69 4.72
N LYS A 49 2.65 -6.35 3.81
CA LYS A 49 4.11 -6.44 3.77
C LYS A 49 4.62 -6.03 2.40
N PRO A 50 4.52 -4.75 2.06
CA PRO A 50 5.00 -4.27 0.77
C PRO A 50 6.50 -4.56 0.61
N ARG A 51 6.90 -4.83 -0.63
CA ARG A 51 8.30 -5.10 -1.00
C ARG A 51 8.70 -4.22 -2.17
N LEU A 52 9.94 -3.77 -2.17
CA LEU A 52 10.53 -3.14 -3.35
C LEU A 52 10.65 -4.19 -4.45
N ILE A 53 9.96 -3.96 -5.57
CA ILE A 53 9.97 -4.84 -6.73
C ILE A 53 11.09 -4.42 -7.68
N GLU A 54 11.22 -3.12 -7.89
CA GLU A 54 12.15 -2.55 -8.85
C GLU A 54 12.45 -1.11 -8.47
N TRP A 55 13.65 -0.63 -8.80
CA TRP A 55 13.95 0.78 -8.83
C TRP A 55 14.77 1.14 -10.07
N VAL A 56 14.58 2.33 -10.57
CA VAL A 56 15.20 2.84 -11.79
C VAL A 56 15.81 4.21 -11.52
N ALA A 57 17.09 4.39 -11.87
CA ALA A 57 17.70 5.72 -11.88
C ALA A 57 17.12 6.49 -13.08
N VAL A 58 16.59 7.69 -12.82
CA VAL A 58 16.08 8.62 -13.83
C VAL A 58 17.19 9.56 -14.28
N ASP A 59 17.98 10.02 -13.33
CA ASP A 59 19.17 10.85 -13.60
C ASP A 59 20.44 9.99 -13.65
N ALA A 60 21.02 9.86 -14.85
CA ALA A 60 22.24 9.11 -15.09
C ALA A 60 23.50 9.79 -14.56
N SER A 61 23.45 11.05 -14.15
CA SER A 61 24.58 11.80 -13.61
C SER A 61 24.94 11.38 -12.17
N ILE A 62 24.00 10.76 -11.47
CA ILE A 62 24.16 10.29 -10.08
C ILE A 62 24.44 8.79 -10.09
N SER A 63 25.51 8.36 -9.40
CA SER A 63 25.84 6.94 -9.31
C SER A 63 24.73 6.14 -8.59
N LYS A 64 24.54 4.89 -8.99
CA LYS A 64 23.54 4.00 -8.37
C LYS A 64 23.74 3.87 -6.85
N ASP A 65 25.00 3.71 -6.42
CA ASP A 65 25.33 3.62 -4.98
C ASP A 65 24.89 4.86 -4.21
N ARG A 66 25.03 6.04 -4.83
CA ARG A 66 24.59 7.31 -4.22
C ARG A 66 23.08 7.41 -4.15
N VAL A 67 22.36 7.00 -5.19
CA VAL A 67 20.90 6.93 -5.20
C VAL A 67 20.41 6.00 -4.10
N GLU A 68 20.96 4.79 -4.00
CA GLU A 68 20.61 3.82 -2.97
C GLU A 68 20.87 4.36 -1.57
N GLN A 69 22.01 5.01 -1.37
CA GLN A 69 22.35 5.63 -0.08
C GLN A 69 21.34 6.69 0.34
N ILE A 70 21.03 7.64 -0.55
CA ILE A 70 20.08 8.72 -0.24
C ILE A 70 18.71 8.14 0.05
N ALA A 71 18.22 7.26 -0.82
CA ALA A 71 16.89 6.64 -0.67
C ALA A 71 16.80 5.82 0.63
N ALA A 72 17.80 4.99 0.94
CA ALA A 72 17.82 4.17 2.15
C ALA A 72 17.80 5.04 3.42
N VAL A 73 18.56 6.13 3.43
CA VAL A 73 18.62 7.05 4.57
C VAL A 73 17.28 7.78 4.77
N LEU A 74 16.70 8.37 3.71
CA LEU A 74 15.40 9.04 3.81
C LEU A 74 14.29 8.06 4.21
N ALA A 75 14.24 6.91 3.56
CA ALA A 75 13.23 5.87 3.81
C ALA A 75 13.35 5.30 5.23
N GLY A 76 14.57 5.15 5.75
CA GLY A 76 14.84 4.63 7.09
C GLY A 76 14.35 5.53 8.23
N HIS A 77 14.11 6.81 7.99
CA HIS A 77 13.54 7.75 8.95
C HIS A 77 12.00 7.82 8.91
N SER A 78 11.35 6.98 8.09
CA SER A 78 9.90 6.95 7.93
C SER A 78 9.29 5.63 8.38
N ASP A 79 8.22 5.69 9.18
CA ASP A 79 7.46 4.50 9.57
C ASP A 79 6.45 4.03 8.52
N HIS A 80 6.32 4.76 7.41
CA HIS A 80 5.38 4.39 6.35
C HIS A 80 5.75 3.05 5.70
N PRO A 81 4.78 2.13 5.47
CA PRO A 81 5.06 0.78 4.94
C PRO A 81 5.88 0.75 3.64
N VAL A 82 5.61 1.68 2.72
CA VAL A 82 6.36 1.82 1.46
C VAL A 82 7.81 2.23 1.72
N SER A 83 8.03 3.21 2.61
CA SER A 83 9.39 3.64 3.00
C SER A 83 10.16 2.49 3.64
N ARG A 84 9.52 1.75 4.56
CA ARG A 84 10.12 0.55 5.18
C ARG A 84 10.52 -0.51 4.16
N ALA A 85 9.68 -0.72 3.13
CA ALA A 85 9.99 -1.66 2.05
C ALA A 85 11.24 -1.23 1.27
N ILE A 86 11.36 0.07 0.95
CA ILE A 86 12.52 0.65 0.28
C ILE A 86 13.76 0.52 1.18
N ALA A 87 13.69 0.96 2.43
CA ALA A 87 14.80 0.90 3.39
C ALA A 87 15.30 -0.53 3.63
N SER A 88 14.38 -1.51 3.67
CA SER A 88 14.74 -2.92 3.90
C SER A 88 15.42 -3.57 2.69
N ALA A 89 15.11 -3.12 1.48
CA ALA A 89 15.66 -3.65 0.25
C ALA A 89 17.02 -3.01 -0.10
N LEU A 90 17.18 -1.73 0.19
CA LEU A 90 18.42 -1.01 -0.01
C LEU A 90 19.26 -1.16 1.26
N LYS A 91 20.51 -1.54 1.13
CA LYS A 91 21.41 -1.71 2.28
C LYS A 91 21.55 -0.38 3.02
N PRO A 92 21.15 -0.28 4.30
CA PRO A 92 21.26 0.97 5.03
C PRO A 92 22.76 1.30 5.22
N ASN A 93 23.21 2.37 4.60
CA ASN A 93 24.42 3.04 5.01
C ASN A 93 24.06 4.00 6.15
N ALA A 94 24.84 4.01 7.22
CA ALA A 94 24.67 4.93 8.33
C ALA A 94 24.93 6.37 7.84
N GLY A 95 23.87 7.06 7.42
CA GLY A 95 23.89 8.49 7.10
C GLY A 95 23.07 9.25 8.13
N SER A 96 23.58 10.36 8.64
CA SER A 96 22.78 11.28 9.41
C SER A 96 22.11 12.27 8.46
N VAL A 97 20.82 12.52 8.69
CA VAL A 97 20.07 13.57 8.01
C VAL A 97 19.87 14.76 8.94
N ALA A 98 19.87 15.95 8.36
CA ALA A 98 19.44 17.15 9.03
C ALA A 98 18.01 17.53 8.52
N ASN A 99 17.30 18.33 9.31
CA ASN A 99 16.03 18.94 8.89
C ASN A 99 14.99 17.93 8.35
N PHE A 100 14.94 16.72 8.94
CA PHE A 100 13.94 15.71 8.52
C PHE A 100 12.52 16.20 8.79
N THR A 101 11.67 16.09 7.78
CA THR A 101 10.26 16.49 7.85
C THR A 101 9.39 15.45 7.16
N ALA A 102 8.37 14.95 7.86
CA ALA A 102 7.32 14.14 7.26
C ALA A 102 6.28 15.04 6.58
N LEU A 103 6.06 14.82 5.29
CA LEU A 103 5.05 15.52 4.48
C LEU A 103 3.79 14.67 4.47
N ALA A 104 2.80 15.05 5.28
CA ALA A 104 1.59 14.25 5.52
C ALA A 104 0.90 13.82 4.22
N GLY A 105 0.75 12.50 4.01
CA GLY A 105 0.13 11.91 2.83
C GLY A 105 0.93 12.07 1.52
N ARG A 106 2.17 12.57 1.56
CA ARG A 106 2.98 12.86 0.37
C ARG A 106 4.35 12.20 0.36
N GLY A 107 5.00 12.08 1.51
CA GLY A 107 6.33 11.52 1.62
C GLY A 107 7.16 12.13 2.73
N VAL A 108 8.46 12.19 2.54
CA VAL A 108 9.43 12.75 3.50
C VAL A 108 10.43 13.65 2.79
N GLN A 109 10.99 14.59 3.53
CA GLN A 109 12.05 15.49 3.09
C GLN A 109 13.16 15.51 4.14
N ALA A 110 14.40 15.56 3.70
CA ALA A 110 15.54 15.76 4.58
C ALA A 110 16.73 16.38 3.84
N GLU A 111 17.66 16.90 4.60
CA GLU A 111 18.95 17.38 4.10
C GLU A 111 20.02 16.33 4.37
N LEU A 112 20.78 15.98 3.33
CA LEU A 112 21.89 15.06 3.38
C LEU A 112 23.08 15.69 2.64
N ASP A 113 24.21 15.82 3.32
CA ASP A 113 25.45 16.43 2.80
C ASP A 113 25.24 17.86 2.23
N GLY A 114 24.38 18.66 2.87
CA GLY A 114 24.07 20.04 2.48
C GLY A 114 23.10 20.17 1.30
N ALA A 115 22.55 19.08 0.78
CA ALA A 115 21.52 19.08 -0.25
C ALA A 115 20.17 18.55 0.27
N VAL A 116 19.08 19.18 -0.17
CA VAL A 116 17.72 18.79 0.22
C VAL A 116 17.19 17.75 -0.78
N TYR A 117 16.73 16.63 -0.24
CA TYR A 117 16.08 15.56 -0.99
C TYR A 117 14.67 15.31 -0.49
N VAL A 118 13.80 14.86 -1.37
CA VAL A 118 12.46 14.37 -1.06
C VAL A 118 12.31 12.93 -1.54
N LEU A 119 11.63 12.13 -0.75
CA LEU A 119 11.18 10.79 -1.13
C LEU A 119 9.67 10.75 -0.97
N GLY A 120 8.92 10.78 -2.07
CA GLY A 120 7.49 10.96 -2.01
C GLY A 120 6.70 10.40 -3.19
N ASN A 121 5.38 10.54 -3.11
CA ASN A 121 4.47 10.07 -4.14
C ASN A 121 4.48 10.98 -5.39
N HIS A 122 3.85 10.49 -6.46
CA HIS A 122 3.72 11.23 -7.73
C HIS A 122 3.18 12.65 -7.55
N ARG A 123 2.12 12.81 -6.74
CA ARG A 123 1.51 14.12 -6.49
C ARG A 123 2.48 15.15 -5.88
N LEU A 124 3.40 14.71 -5.00
CA LEU A 124 4.42 15.62 -4.45
C LEU A 124 5.35 16.14 -5.55
N ILE A 125 5.75 15.28 -6.48
CA ILE A 125 6.67 15.62 -7.56
C ILE A 125 5.97 16.47 -8.63
N GLU A 126 4.71 16.19 -8.92
CA GLU A 126 3.86 17.00 -9.79
C GLU A 126 3.68 18.44 -9.25
N ASP A 127 3.34 18.60 -7.96
CA ASP A 127 3.22 19.92 -7.30
C ASP A 127 4.56 20.71 -7.33
N ARG A 128 5.69 20.02 -7.46
CA ARG A 128 7.02 20.62 -7.59
C ARG A 128 7.40 20.94 -9.03
N GLY A 129 6.56 20.57 -10.00
CA GLY A 129 6.80 20.79 -11.43
C GLY A 129 7.97 19.96 -11.99
N GLN A 130 8.28 18.81 -11.38
CA GLN A 130 9.43 17.97 -11.74
C GLN A 130 9.04 16.73 -12.58
N CYS A 131 7.78 16.58 -12.98
CA CYS A 131 7.33 15.48 -13.84
C CYS A 131 7.65 15.78 -15.30
N SER A 132 8.43 14.90 -15.94
CA SER A 132 8.63 14.91 -17.40
C SER A 132 7.63 13.95 -18.07
N PRO A 133 7.32 14.12 -19.38
CA PRO A 133 6.47 13.18 -20.10
C PRO A 133 6.98 11.73 -20.08
N GLU A 134 8.30 11.53 -20.10
CA GLU A 134 8.94 10.21 -20.05
C GLU A 134 8.76 9.58 -18.66
N LEU A 135 8.88 10.39 -17.60
CA LEU A 135 8.62 9.95 -16.24
C LEU A 135 7.15 9.53 -16.07
N GLU A 136 6.22 10.34 -16.58
CA GLU A 136 4.77 10.05 -16.55
C GLU A 136 4.44 8.71 -17.23
N ALA A 137 5.05 8.42 -18.39
CA ALA A 137 4.86 7.15 -19.07
C ALA A 137 5.36 5.97 -18.23
N THR A 138 6.49 6.13 -17.54
CA THR A 138 7.07 5.11 -16.65
C THR A 138 6.19 4.90 -15.41
N LEU A 139 5.71 5.99 -14.80
CA LEU A 139 4.80 5.95 -13.66
C LEU A 139 3.53 5.18 -14.01
N LYS A 140 2.90 5.53 -15.13
CA LYS A 140 1.68 4.89 -15.62
C LYS A 140 1.87 3.38 -15.79
N HIS A 141 2.99 2.94 -16.37
CA HIS A 141 3.28 1.52 -16.54
C HIS A 141 3.30 0.76 -15.19
N HIS A 142 3.93 1.32 -14.16
CA HIS A 142 3.96 0.68 -12.84
C HIS A 142 2.59 0.72 -12.15
N GLU A 143 1.87 1.82 -12.27
CA GLU A 143 0.54 1.98 -11.67
C GLU A 143 -0.47 1.01 -12.29
N GLU A 144 -0.45 0.84 -13.61
CA GLU A 144 -1.26 -0.15 -14.33
C GLU A 144 -0.91 -1.59 -13.94
N ALA A 145 0.34 -1.83 -13.48
CA ALA A 145 0.76 -3.11 -12.92
C ALA A 145 0.43 -3.26 -11.41
N GLY A 146 -0.38 -2.36 -10.83
CA GLY A 146 -0.79 -2.42 -9.42
C GLY A 146 0.30 -2.06 -8.42
N ARG A 147 1.37 -1.40 -8.86
CA ARG A 147 2.50 -1.02 -8.01
C ARG A 147 2.33 0.40 -7.47
N THR A 148 2.66 0.60 -6.21
CA THR A 148 2.77 1.94 -5.61
C THR A 148 4.14 2.50 -5.97
N VAL A 149 4.17 3.69 -6.59
CA VAL A 149 5.42 4.34 -6.98
C VAL A 149 5.81 5.43 -5.99
N THR A 150 7.09 5.47 -5.64
CA THR A 150 7.71 6.51 -4.83
C THR A 150 8.91 7.07 -5.59
N LEU A 151 9.05 8.39 -5.58
CA LEU A 151 10.07 9.11 -6.33
C LEU A 151 11.07 9.76 -5.39
N LEU A 152 12.36 9.64 -5.70
CA LEU A 152 13.43 10.40 -5.08
C LEU A 152 13.74 11.60 -5.98
N ALA A 153 13.75 12.80 -5.41
CA ALA A 153 14.10 14.01 -6.11
C ALA A 153 14.97 14.94 -5.25
N ASP A 154 15.78 15.76 -5.89
CA ASP A 154 16.44 16.89 -5.27
C ASP A 154 15.64 18.19 -5.45
N SER A 155 16.29 19.35 -5.39
CA SER A 155 15.65 20.64 -5.58
C SER A 155 15.23 20.92 -7.03
N GLN A 156 15.77 20.19 -8.03
CA GLN A 156 15.62 20.48 -9.45
C GLN A 156 15.01 19.30 -10.22
N ASN A 157 15.48 18.09 -9.97
CA ASN A 157 15.19 16.92 -10.81
C ASN A 157 14.71 15.70 -10.00
N VAL A 158 13.98 14.82 -10.68
CA VAL A 158 13.74 13.46 -10.20
C VAL A 158 14.99 12.62 -10.45
N ILE A 159 15.50 12.00 -9.40
CA ILE A 159 16.72 11.20 -9.39
C ILE A 159 16.44 9.74 -9.68
N ALA A 160 15.39 9.19 -9.02
CA ALA A 160 15.04 7.78 -9.15
C ALA A 160 13.56 7.51 -8.86
N LEU A 161 13.11 6.38 -9.38
CA LEU A 161 11.78 5.82 -9.17
C LEU A 161 11.92 4.48 -8.43
N PHE A 162 11.06 4.25 -7.43
CA PHE A 162 10.97 3.02 -6.65
C PHE A 162 9.54 2.46 -6.76
N ALA A 163 9.41 1.27 -7.33
CA ALA A 163 8.13 0.57 -7.47
C ALA A 163 7.99 -0.48 -6.35
N VAL A 164 6.96 -0.33 -5.55
CA VAL A 164 6.67 -1.18 -4.39
C VAL A 164 5.32 -1.87 -4.61
N ALA A 165 5.24 -3.16 -4.32
CA ALA A 165 3.99 -3.91 -4.35
C ALA A 165 3.77 -4.70 -3.06
N ASP A 166 2.50 -4.91 -2.74
CA ASP A 166 2.06 -5.74 -1.63
C ASP A 166 1.26 -6.93 -2.18
N THR A 167 1.63 -8.13 -1.78
CA THR A 167 1.08 -9.37 -2.31
C THR A 167 -0.36 -9.58 -1.83
N ILE A 168 -1.26 -9.93 -2.73
CA ILE A 168 -2.62 -10.34 -2.38
C ILE A 168 -2.56 -11.72 -1.73
N LYS A 169 -3.25 -11.87 -0.59
CA LYS A 169 -3.36 -13.16 0.09
C LYS A 169 -4.20 -14.14 -0.73
N ASP A 170 -3.77 -15.38 -0.84
CA ASP A 170 -4.58 -16.44 -1.48
C ASP A 170 -5.93 -16.59 -0.78
N SER A 171 -5.94 -16.54 0.56
CA SER A 171 -7.18 -16.56 1.35
C SER A 171 -8.13 -15.41 1.06
N SER A 172 -7.62 -14.25 0.61
CA SER A 172 -8.48 -13.13 0.22
C SER A 172 -9.16 -13.39 -1.12
N ARG A 173 -8.48 -13.98 -2.10
CA ARG A 173 -9.08 -14.40 -3.39
C ARG A 173 -10.22 -15.40 -3.16
N GLU A 174 -9.99 -16.39 -2.31
CA GLU A 174 -10.99 -17.39 -1.93
C GLU A 174 -12.19 -16.74 -1.22
N ALA A 175 -11.93 -15.83 -0.28
CA ALA A 175 -12.98 -15.11 0.45
C ALA A 175 -13.82 -14.22 -0.48
N ILE A 176 -13.20 -13.49 -1.40
CA ILE A 176 -13.87 -12.64 -2.39
C ILE A 176 -14.77 -13.49 -3.29
N THR A 177 -14.26 -14.62 -3.79
CA THR A 177 -15.03 -15.57 -4.58
C THR A 177 -16.24 -16.09 -3.82
N SER A 178 -16.06 -16.45 -2.54
CA SER A 178 -17.12 -16.94 -1.67
C SER A 178 -18.18 -15.86 -1.39
N LEU A 179 -17.78 -14.61 -1.16
CA LEU A 179 -18.70 -13.49 -0.97
C LEU A 179 -19.56 -13.24 -2.20
N LYS A 180 -18.95 -13.25 -3.40
CA LYS A 180 -19.69 -13.12 -4.67
C LYS A 180 -20.71 -14.28 -4.88
N ALA A 181 -20.31 -15.50 -4.53
CA ALA A 181 -21.22 -16.66 -4.60
C ALA A 181 -22.43 -16.53 -3.65
N LEU A 182 -22.27 -15.81 -2.54
CA LEU A 182 -23.37 -15.47 -1.61
C LEU A 182 -24.20 -14.26 -2.05
N GLY A 183 -23.90 -13.65 -3.21
CA GLY A 183 -24.58 -12.45 -3.69
C GLY A 183 -24.19 -11.18 -2.95
N ILE A 184 -23.04 -11.17 -2.27
CA ILE A 184 -22.47 -10.00 -1.58
C ILE A 184 -21.44 -9.35 -2.50
N THR A 185 -21.58 -8.05 -2.75
CA THR A 185 -20.65 -7.28 -3.57
C THR A 185 -19.46 -6.83 -2.73
N PRO A 186 -18.23 -7.33 -2.99
CA PRO A 186 -17.03 -6.81 -2.35
C PRO A 186 -16.63 -5.47 -2.97
N VAL A 187 -16.23 -4.52 -2.14
CA VAL A 187 -15.71 -3.20 -2.55
C VAL A 187 -14.37 -2.99 -1.86
N MET A 188 -13.33 -2.64 -2.62
CA MET A 188 -12.03 -2.33 -2.05
C MET A 188 -11.93 -0.86 -1.66
N LEU A 189 -11.43 -0.59 -0.45
CA LEU A 189 -11.07 0.74 0.03
C LEU A 189 -9.55 0.88 0.04
N THR A 190 -9.04 1.96 -0.55
CA THR A 190 -7.62 2.25 -0.60
C THR A 190 -7.37 3.75 -0.77
N GLY A 191 -6.20 4.21 -0.34
CA GLY A 191 -5.71 5.56 -0.61
C GLY A 191 -4.85 5.66 -1.88
N ASP A 192 -4.70 4.57 -2.65
CA ASP A 192 -3.95 4.57 -3.90
C ASP A 192 -4.68 5.37 -4.99
N ASN A 193 -3.95 5.70 -6.06
CA ASN A 193 -4.57 6.25 -7.25
C ASN A 193 -5.50 5.23 -7.95
N GLN A 194 -6.35 5.71 -8.85
CA GLN A 194 -7.36 4.90 -9.53
C GLN A 194 -6.77 3.73 -10.34
N ALA A 195 -5.64 3.92 -11.01
CA ALA A 195 -5.02 2.90 -11.85
C ALA A 195 -4.50 1.73 -11.00
N THR A 196 -3.75 2.03 -9.94
CA THR A 196 -3.26 1.04 -8.97
C THR A 196 -4.42 0.32 -8.28
N ALA A 197 -5.44 1.08 -7.84
CA ALA A 197 -6.62 0.51 -7.18
C ALA A 197 -7.36 -0.48 -8.09
N SER A 198 -7.62 -0.10 -9.36
CA SER A 198 -8.28 -0.96 -10.34
C SER A 198 -7.48 -2.22 -10.64
N SER A 199 -6.16 -2.10 -10.79
CA SER A 199 -5.30 -3.25 -11.06
C SER A 199 -5.33 -4.27 -9.90
N VAL A 200 -5.16 -3.81 -8.66
CA VAL A 200 -5.21 -4.68 -7.48
C VAL A 200 -6.60 -5.28 -7.27
N ALA A 201 -7.67 -4.51 -7.50
CA ALA A 201 -9.06 -4.99 -7.40
C ALA A 201 -9.30 -6.14 -8.40
N ASN A 202 -8.95 -5.93 -9.67
CA ASN A 202 -9.08 -6.94 -10.71
C ASN A 202 -8.28 -8.21 -10.37
N GLU A 203 -7.02 -8.05 -9.91
CA GLU A 203 -6.18 -9.18 -9.51
C GLU A 203 -6.76 -9.94 -8.30
N ALA A 204 -7.41 -9.24 -7.36
CA ALA A 204 -8.11 -9.84 -6.23
C ALA A 204 -9.47 -10.45 -6.60
N GLY A 205 -9.98 -10.19 -7.82
CA GLY A 205 -11.30 -10.62 -8.28
C GLY A 205 -12.44 -9.71 -7.82
N ILE A 206 -12.18 -8.44 -7.55
CA ILE A 206 -13.17 -7.39 -7.24
C ILE A 206 -13.44 -6.59 -8.53
N ASP A 207 -14.72 -6.43 -8.90
CA ASP A 207 -15.16 -5.69 -10.10
C ASP A 207 -15.26 -4.19 -9.83
#